data_fb69c1bf049d9be8bf84500a0bc1204c
#
_entry.id   fb69c1bf049d9be8bf84500a0bc1204c
#
_cell.length_a   1.000
_cell.length_b   1.000
_cell.length_c   1.000
_cell.angle_alpha   90.00
_cell.angle_beta   90.00
_cell.angle_gamma   90.00
#
_symmetry.space_group_name_H-M   'P 1'
#
loop_
_entity.id
_entity.type
_entity.pdbx_description
1 polymer ?
#
loop_
_entity_poly.entity_id
_entity_poly.type
_entity_poly.pdbx_seq_one_letter_code
_entity_poly.pdbx_strand_id
1 'polypeptide(L)'
;DFYIDRKYKLIKDVTPVASILTLAATGSEMNGSAVISNLATNMKMGFTHDRLKPVFSVEDPEYTYSVSKYQTCAGAIDIMSHLFEQYFSVEKDGFLQNRVIEGLLKTIIHYAPIAIENPRDYEARANIMWTSSLALNDLVDYGKESTDWATHQIEHQLSAVYDITHGIGLGIITPAWMKYVLSDENIHRFVDYGKNIWNLSGSDREIAEKSIKKTQEF
;
A
#
# COMPACT_ATOMS: atom_id res chain seq x y z
N ASP A 1 -4.71 28.45 -1.10
CA ASP A 1 -4.00 27.42 -0.34
C ASP A 1 -3.36 26.41 -1.31
N PHE A 2 -2.05 26.14 -1.14
CA PHE A 2 -1.28 25.31 -2.06
C PHE A 2 -1.86 23.90 -2.23
N TYR A 3 -2.28 23.26 -1.14
CA TYR A 3 -2.86 21.93 -1.14
C TYR A 3 -4.27 21.91 -1.71
N ILE A 4 -5.13 22.79 -1.23
CA ILE A 4 -6.54 22.87 -1.65
C ILE A 4 -6.64 23.23 -3.13
N ASP A 5 -5.84 24.22 -3.56
CA ASP A 5 -5.84 24.68 -4.95
C ASP A 5 -5.06 23.76 -5.90
N ARG A 6 -4.44 22.70 -5.39
CA ARG A 6 -3.61 21.73 -6.15
C ARG A 6 -2.57 22.41 -7.05
N LYS A 7 -1.88 23.43 -6.52
CA LYS A 7 -0.89 24.23 -7.26
C LYS A 7 0.48 23.55 -7.39
N TYR A 8 0.53 22.22 -7.52
CA TYR A 8 1.77 21.43 -7.58
C TYR A 8 2.72 21.85 -8.70
N LYS A 9 2.17 22.35 -9.81
CA LYS A 9 2.96 22.90 -10.93
C LYS A 9 3.84 24.08 -10.56
N LEU A 10 3.59 24.70 -9.40
CA LEU A 10 4.40 25.81 -8.88
C LEU A 10 5.67 25.34 -8.16
N ILE A 11 5.82 24.04 -7.88
CA ILE A 11 7.04 23.48 -7.28
C ILE A 11 8.16 23.58 -8.33
N LYS A 12 9.07 24.53 -8.14
CA LYS A 12 10.24 24.74 -9.00
C LYS A 12 11.49 24.16 -8.38
N ASP A 13 11.71 24.48 -7.11
CA ASP A 13 12.88 24.06 -6.35
C ASP A 13 12.43 23.55 -4.97
N VAL A 14 13.08 22.50 -4.51
CA VAL A 14 12.88 21.89 -3.18
C VAL A 14 14.24 21.74 -2.51
N THR A 15 14.26 21.86 -1.20
CA THR A 15 15.46 21.50 -0.43
C THR A 15 15.69 19.99 -0.57
N PRO A 16 16.90 19.56 -1.00
CA PRO A 16 17.22 18.14 -1.04
C PRO A 16 17.07 17.52 0.35
N VAL A 17 16.40 16.37 0.41
CA VAL A 17 16.25 15.60 1.65
C VAL A 17 16.86 14.22 1.47
N ALA A 18 17.31 13.65 2.57
CA ALA A 18 17.69 12.24 2.68
C ALA A 18 16.88 11.61 3.81
N SER A 19 16.70 10.31 3.77
CA SER A 19 15.96 9.60 4.80
C SER A 19 16.75 8.44 5.40
N ILE A 20 16.44 8.13 6.67
CA ILE A 20 16.84 6.90 7.35
C ILE A 20 15.52 6.25 7.76
N LEU A 21 15.19 5.12 7.16
CA LEU A 21 13.90 4.47 7.37
C LEU A 21 13.84 3.78 8.73
N THR A 22 12.83 4.09 9.51
CA THR A 22 12.61 3.50 10.85
C THR A 22 11.30 2.74 10.96
N LEU A 23 10.43 2.81 9.95
CA LEU A 23 9.16 2.09 9.86
C LEU A 23 8.82 1.84 8.39
N ALA A 24 8.61 0.58 8.03
CA ALA A 24 8.22 0.18 6.67
C ALA A 24 6.69 0.20 6.54
N ALA A 25 6.18 1.04 5.65
CA ALA A 25 4.75 1.18 5.32
C ALA A 25 4.55 1.94 4.00
N THR A 26 4.85 3.25 4.00
CA THR A 26 4.47 4.22 2.96
C THR A 26 5.42 4.29 1.77
N GLY A 27 6.58 3.62 1.81
CA GLY A 27 7.59 3.72 0.75
C GLY A 27 8.15 5.14 0.54
N SER A 28 8.01 6.04 1.54
CA SER A 28 8.40 7.46 1.41
C SER A 28 9.89 7.68 1.19
N GLU A 29 10.70 6.67 1.45
CA GLU A 29 12.13 6.63 1.15
C GLU A 29 12.43 6.57 -0.35
N MET A 30 11.47 6.10 -1.18
CA MET A 30 11.62 5.97 -2.64
C MET A 30 10.52 6.67 -3.45
N ASN A 31 9.61 7.41 -2.83
CA ASN A 31 8.56 8.13 -3.55
C ASN A 31 8.52 9.63 -3.20
N GLY A 32 7.73 10.39 -3.95
CA GLY A 32 7.54 11.83 -3.75
C GLY A 32 6.18 12.17 -3.17
N SER A 33 5.54 11.23 -2.47
CA SER A 33 4.22 11.43 -1.89
C SER A 33 4.31 12.12 -0.53
N ALA A 34 3.39 13.02 -0.27
CA ALA A 34 3.24 13.70 1.01
C ALA A 34 1.76 13.82 1.38
N VAL A 35 1.42 13.46 2.62
CA VAL A 35 0.06 13.59 3.15
C VAL A 35 0.09 14.51 4.37
N ILE A 36 -0.76 15.52 4.39
CA ILE A 36 -0.83 16.50 5.47
C ILE A 36 -2.25 16.58 6.01
N SER A 37 -2.36 16.50 7.33
CA SER A 37 -3.62 16.71 8.06
C SER A 37 -3.73 18.14 8.55
N ASN A 38 -4.88 18.76 8.32
CA ASN A 38 -5.26 20.03 8.93
C ASN A 38 -6.34 19.77 9.98
N LEU A 39 -5.92 19.76 11.24
CA LEU A 39 -6.82 19.46 12.38
C LEU A 39 -7.89 20.51 12.56
N ALA A 40 -7.66 21.77 12.16
CA ALA A 40 -8.66 22.83 12.30
C ALA A 40 -9.85 22.68 11.33
N THR A 41 -9.66 21.96 10.23
CA THR A 41 -10.68 21.76 9.19
C THR A 41 -11.07 20.30 9.01
N ASN A 42 -10.49 19.38 9.80
CA ASN A 42 -10.63 17.94 9.64
C ASN A 42 -10.37 17.46 8.20
N MET A 43 -9.32 17.98 7.59
CA MET A 43 -8.93 17.62 6.23
C MET A 43 -7.60 16.89 6.24
N LYS A 44 -7.53 15.75 5.56
CA LYS A 44 -6.30 15.00 5.29
C LYS A 44 -6.15 14.89 3.77
N MET A 45 -5.09 15.46 3.22
CA MET A 45 -4.88 15.57 1.79
C MET A 45 -3.49 15.10 1.39
N GLY A 46 -3.44 14.28 0.34
CA GLY A 46 -2.20 13.83 -0.28
C GLY A 46 -1.91 14.52 -1.59
N PHE A 47 -0.63 14.62 -1.92
CA PHE A 47 -0.14 14.95 -3.25
C PHE A 47 1.19 14.26 -3.52
N THR A 48 1.56 14.14 -4.79
CA THR A 48 2.81 13.53 -5.23
C THR A 48 3.53 14.45 -6.20
N HIS A 49 4.84 14.55 -6.06
CA HIS A 49 5.68 15.30 -6.99
C HIS A 49 7.11 14.71 -7.00
N ASP A 50 7.68 14.44 -8.19
CA ASP A 50 8.98 13.77 -8.33
C ASP A 50 10.14 14.48 -7.61
N ARG A 51 10.10 15.80 -7.50
CA ARG A 51 11.13 16.59 -6.80
C ARG A 51 11.13 16.40 -5.28
N LEU A 52 10.11 15.74 -4.72
CA LEU A 52 10.03 15.44 -3.29
C LEU A 52 10.68 14.09 -2.93
N LYS A 53 11.06 13.28 -3.93
CA LYS A 53 11.77 12.03 -3.69
C LYS A 53 13.09 12.32 -2.97
N PRO A 54 13.45 11.57 -1.91
CA PRO A 54 14.75 11.68 -1.28
C PRO A 54 15.89 11.49 -2.28
N VAL A 55 16.98 12.23 -2.12
CA VAL A 55 18.17 12.10 -2.98
C VAL A 55 18.95 10.81 -2.70
N PHE A 56 18.84 10.29 -1.48
CA PHE A 56 19.23 8.95 -1.07
C PHE A 56 18.48 8.56 0.20
N SER A 57 18.40 7.25 0.46
CA SER A 57 17.78 6.70 1.67
C SER A 57 18.66 5.59 2.24
N VAL A 58 18.67 5.47 3.56
CA VAL A 58 19.32 4.39 4.29
C VAL A 58 18.23 3.45 4.79
N GLU A 59 18.29 2.22 4.34
CA GLU A 59 17.33 1.17 4.67
C GLU A 59 18.05 0.06 5.44
N ASP A 60 18.18 0.25 6.76
CA ASP A 60 18.72 -0.76 7.66
C ASP A 60 17.58 -1.39 8.47
N PRO A 61 17.29 -2.70 8.26
CA PRO A 61 16.20 -3.40 8.92
C PRO A 61 16.26 -3.34 10.45
N GLU A 62 17.45 -3.20 11.04
CA GLU A 62 17.64 -3.14 12.49
C GLU A 62 16.97 -1.92 13.11
N TYR A 63 16.85 -0.81 12.39
CA TYR A 63 16.13 0.38 12.86
C TYR A 63 14.64 0.14 13.05
N THR A 64 14.08 -0.93 12.48
CA THR A 64 12.67 -1.29 12.65
C THR A 64 12.41 -2.26 13.83
N TYR A 65 13.44 -2.75 14.52
CA TYR A 65 13.28 -3.71 15.62
C TYR A 65 12.46 -3.20 16.80
N SER A 66 12.46 -1.88 17.03
CA SER A 66 11.69 -1.24 18.10
C SER A 66 10.24 -0.92 17.72
N VAL A 67 9.86 -1.14 16.46
CA VAL A 67 8.47 -0.92 15.99
C VAL A 67 7.54 -1.90 16.71
N SER A 68 6.47 -1.37 17.31
CA SER A 68 5.49 -2.20 18.04
C SER A 68 4.78 -3.19 17.11
N LYS A 69 4.24 -4.26 17.67
CA LYS A 69 3.40 -5.22 16.93
C LYS A 69 2.25 -4.51 16.19
N TYR A 70 1.58 -3.59 16.88
CA TYR A 70 0.50 -2.81 16.31
C TYR A 70 0.91 -2.03 15.06
N GLN A 71 2.04 -1.32 15.12
CA GLN A 71 2.55 -0.55 13.99
C GLN A 71 3.13 -1.45 12.88
N THR A 72 3.67 -2.61 13.24
CA THR A 72 4.11 -3.61 12.24
C THR A 72 2.90 -4.16 11.46
N CYS A 73 1.80 -4.48 12.14
CA CYS A 73 0.54 -4.88 11.48
C CYS A 73 0.00 -3.76 10.59
N ALA A 74 -0.09 -2.54 11.12
CA ALA A 74 -0.58 -1.39 10.36
C ALA A 74 0.27 -1.14 9.10
N GLY A 75 1.61 -1.19 9.23
CA GLY A 75 2.52 -1.04 8.09
C GLY A 75 2.36 -2.16 7.05
N ALA A 76 2.22 -3.42 7.47
CA ALA A 76 2.01 -4.53 6.54
C ALA A 76 0.70 -4.38 5.75
N ILE A 77 -0.38 -3.96 6.41
CA ILE A 77 -1.67 -3.70 5.75
C ILE A 77 -1.56 -2.53 4.78
N ASP A 78 -0.85 -1.46 5.16
CA ASP A 78 -0.62 -0.30 4.29
C ASP A 78 0.12 -0.69 3.01
N ILE A 79 1.21 -1.47 3.14
CA ILE A 79 1.95 -2.03 1.99
C ILE A 79 1.02 -2.85 1.08
N MET A 80 0.20 -3.74 1.67
CA MET A 80 -0.75 -4.55 0.89
C MET A 80 -1.79 -3.66 0.19
N SER A 81 -2.27 -2.61 0.85
CA SER A 81 -3.24 -1.69 0.27
C SER A 81 -2.67 -0.93 -0.92
N HIS A 82 -1.43 -0.45 -0.86
CA HIS A 82 -0.74 0.13 -2.02
C HIS A 82 -0.70 -0.84 -3.21
N LEU A 83 -0.39 -2.11 -2.94
CA LEU A 83 -0.36 -3.14 -3.97
C LEU A 83 -1.75 -3.47 -4.53
N PHE A 84 -2.79 -3.51 -3.69
CA PHE A 84 -4.17 -3.77 -4.11
C PHE A 84 -4.73 -2.66 -5.00
N GLU A 85 -4.50 -1.39 -4.66
CA GLU A 85 -4.96 -0.26 -5.47
C GLU A 85 -4.37 -0.31 -6.89
N GLN A 86 -3.17 -0.82 -7.04
CA GLN A 86 -2.51 -1.00 -8.32
C GLN A 86 -2.88 -2.32 -9.00
N TYR A 87 -3.21 -3.39 -8.25
CA TYR A 87 -3.55 -4.70 -8.79
C TYR A 87 -4.98 -4.77 -9.32
N PHE A 88 -5.95 -4.22 -8.57
CA PHE A 88 -7.38 -4.26 -8.91
C PHE A 88 -7.83 -3.10 -9.80
N SER A 89 -6.92 -2.29 -10.30
CA SER A 89 -7.23 -1.28 -11.31
C SER A 89 -7.82 -1.90 -12.58
N VAL A 90 -8.69 -1.16 -13.27
CA VAL A 90 -9.58 -1.67 -14.34
C VAL A 90 -8.83 -1.98 -15.65
N GLU A 91 -7.52 -1.88 -15.70
CA GLU A 91 -6.80 -1.93 -16.96
C GLU A 91 -6.60 -3.30 -17.57
N LYS A 92 -6.49 -3.28 -18.91
CA LYS A 92 -6.34 -4.48 -19.74
C LYS A 92 -4.91 -5.01 -19.73
N ASP A 93 -3.92 -4.16 -19.49
CA ASP A 93 -2.51 -4.48 -19.63
C ASP A 93 -1.77 -4.42 -18.28
N GLY A 94 -0.49 -4.76 -18.25
CA GLY A 94 0.29 -4.79 -17.03
C GLY A 94 0.51 -6.20 -16.48
N PHE A 95 0.61 -7.19 -17.39
CA PHE A 95 0.87 -8.59 -16.99
C PHE A 95 2.12 -8.70 -16.10
N LEU A 96 3.24 -8.10 -16.52
CA LEU A 96 4.47 -8.10 -15.74
C LEU A 96 4.28 -7.45 -14.37
N GLN A 97 3.68 -6.26 -14.36
CA GLN A 97 3.42 -5.52 -13.11
C GLN A 97 2.58 -6.34 -12.15
N ASN A 98 1.53 -7.01 -12.63
CA ASN A 98 0.70 -7.88 -11.81
C ASN A 98 1.49 -9.06 -11.23
N ARG A 99 2.38 -9.70 -12.00
CA ARG A 99 3.26 -10.80 -11.47
C ARG A 99 4.23 -10.27 -10.40
N VAL A 100 4.77 -9.06 -10.56
CA VAL A 100 5.60 -8.41 -9.53
C VAL A 100 4.77 -8.13 -8.28
N ILE A 101 3.58 -7.52 -8.41
CA ILE A 101 2.67 -7.26 -7.29
C ILE A 101 2.34 -8.55 -6.53
N GLU A 102 2.05 -9.64 -7.23
CA GLU A 102 1.76 -10.93 -6.59
C GLU A 102 2.95 -11.47 -5.79
N GLY A 103 4.17 -11.28 -6.29
CA GLY A 103 5.39 -11.62 -5.56
C GLY A 103 5.53 -10.80 -4.29
N LEU A 104 5.31 -9.48 -4.36
CA LEU A 104 5.36 -8.57 -3.22
C LEU A 104 4.28 -8.89 -2.18
N LEU A 105 3.04 -9.17 -2.60
CA LEU A 105 1.95 -9.59 -1.71
C LEU A 105 2.28 -10.89 -0.97
N LYS A 106 2.80 -11.90 -1.67
CA LYS A 106 3.26 -13.15 -1.05
C LYS A 106 4.35 -12.92 -0.03
N THR A 107 5.27 -11.99 -0.31
CA THR A 107 6.34 -11.64 0.61
C THR A 107 5.79 -11.05 1.91
N ILE A 108 4.85 -10.11 1.84
CA ILE A 108 4.21 -9.54 3.04
C ILE A 108 3.40 -10.60 3.79
N ILE A 109 2.61 -11.42 3.10
CA ILE A 109 1.82 -12.48 3.72
C ILE A 109 2.72 -13.48 4.47
N HIS A 110 3.91 -13.75 3.95
CA HIS A 110 4.87 -14.66 4.58
C HIS A 110 5.58 -14.02 5.76
N TYR A 111 6.15 -12.83 5.59
CA TYR A 111 7.07 -12.24 6.56
C TYR A 111 6.41 -11.36 7.64
N ALA A 112 5.23 -10.79 7.39
CA ALA A 112 4.59 -9.95 8.39
C ALA A 112 4.25 -10.72 9.68
N PRO A 113 3.67 -11.94 9.65
CA PRO A 113 3.46 -12.74 10.85
C PRO A 113 4.76 -13.05 11.61
N ILE A 114 5.84 -13.36 10.88
CA ILE A 114 7.15 -13.64 11.48
C ILE A 114 7.69 -12.41 12.22
N ALA A 115 7.66 -11.23 11.60
CA ALA A 115 8.11 -9.99 12.22
C ALA A 115 7.22 -9.55 13.40
N ILE A 116 5.94 -9.92 13.40
CA ILE A 116 5.01 -9.66 14.51
C ILE A 116 5.34 -10.54 15.72
N GLU A 117 5.66 -11.81 15.50
CA GLU A 117 6.02 -12.73 16.58
C GLU A 117 7.46 -12.56 17.06
N ASN A 118 8.39 -12.37 16.12
CA ASN A 118 9.80 -12.10 16.39
C ASN A 118 10.21 -10.74 15.81
N PRO A 119 10.07 -9.64 16.58
CA PRO A 119 10.35 -8.28 16.08
C PRO A 119 11.80 -8.04 15.65
N ARG A 120 12.73 -8.92 16.06
CA ARG A 120 14.16 -8.83 15.73
C ARG A 120 14.60 -9.82 14.65
N ASP A 121 13.68 -10.47 13.97
CA ASP A 121 14.02 -11.30 12.82
C ASP A 121 14.49 -10.39 11.66
N TYR A 122 15.78 -10.44 11.38
CA TYR A 122 16.40 -9.57 10.39
C TYR A 122 15.83 -9.81 9.00
N GLU A 123 15.68 -11.08 8.61
CA GLU A 123 15.20 -11.43 7.27
C GLU A 123 13.76 -10.96 7.05
N ALA A 124 12.89 -11.18 8.04
CA ALA A 124 11.52 -10.69 7.97
C ALA A 124 11.46 -9.16 7.86
N ARG A 125 12.23 -8.44 8.70
CA ARG A 125 12.28 -6.97 8.63
C ARG A 125 12.84 -6.46 7.31
N ALA A 126 13.91 -7.09 6.78
CA ALA A 126 14.52 -6.73 5.51
C ALA A 126 13.55 -6.93 4.34
N ASN A 127 12.86 -8.07 4.29
CA ASN A 127 11.89 -8.34 3.22
C ASN A 127 10.67 -7.41 3.29
N ILE A 128 10.15 -7.10 4.48
CA ILE A 128 9.06 -6.13 4.65
C ILE A 128 9.51 -4.74 4.21
N MET A 129 10.69 -4.29 4.63
CA MET A 129 11.25 -2.98 4.30
C MET A 129 11.40 -2.81 2.79
N TRP A 130 12.06 -3.76 2.11
CA TRP A 130 12.25 -3.69 0.68
C TRP A 130 10.92 -3.79 -0.10
N THR A 131 9.99 -4.63 0.36
CA THR A 131 8.65 -4.72 -0.22
C THR A 131 7.88 -3.40 -0.09
N SER A 132 8.00 -2.72 1.05
CA SER A 132 7.40 -1.39 1.28
C SER A 132 7.86 -0.38 0.24
N SER A 133 9.16 -0.29 0.01
CA SER A 133 9.74 0.63 -0.99
C SER A 133 9.22 0.33 -2.40
N LEU A 134 9.22 -0.96 -2.79
CA LEU A 134 8.79 -1.39 -4.12
C LEU A 134 7.27 -1.27 -4.33
N ALA A 135 6.48 -1.30 -3.26
CA ALA A 135 5.02 -1.20 -3.35
C ALA A 135 4.53 0.18 -3.78
N LEU A 136 5.32 1.24 -3.56
CA LEU A 136 4.90 2.62 -3.87
C LEU A 136 6.06 3.50 -4.40
N ASN A 137 6.91 2.97 -5.25
CA ASN A 137 7.97 3.71 -5.93
C ASN A 137 7.75 3.86 -7.44
N ASP A 138 6.51 3.70 -7.89
CA ASP A 138 6.05 3.72 -9.28
C ASP A 138 6.45 2.47 -10.11
N LEU A 139 7.27 1.54 -9.58
CA LEU A 139 7.75 0.37 -10.33
C LEU A 139 6.62 -0.47 -10.93
N VAL A 140 5.57 -0.70 -10.15
CA VAL A 140 4.43 -1.54 -10.56
C VAL A 140 3.26 -0.73 -11.13
N ASP A 141 3.41 0.59 -11.19
CA ASP A 141 2.47 1.54 -11.79
C ASP A 141 2.87 1.91 -13.23
N TYR A 142 4.16 1.93 -13.54
CA TYR A 142 4.64 2.25 -14.88
C TYR A 142 4.06 1.33 -15.94
N GLY A 143 3.55 1.93 -17.01
CA GLY A 143 2.92 1.23 -18.14
C GLY A 143 1.45 0.89 -17.92
N LYS A 144 0.87 1.23 -16.77
CA LYS A 144 -0.57 1.22 -16.55
C LYS A 144 -1.17 2.57 -16.93
N GLU A 145 -2.40 2.57 -17.46
CA GLU A 145 -3.07 3.79 -17.88
C GLU A 145 -3.61 4.59 -16.68
N SER A 146 -4.15 3.90 -15.68
CA SER A 146 -4.60 4.47 -14.42
C SER A 146 -4.54 3.47 -13.27
N THR A 147 -4.48 3.94 -12.05
CA THR A 147 -4.62 3.14 -10.84
C THR A 147 -5.74 3.68 -9.97
N ASP A 148 -6.41 2.81 -9.24
CA ASP A 148 -7.53 3.18 -8.39
C ASP A 148 -7.03 3.38 -6.94
N TRP A 149 -7.25 4.56 -6.39
CA TRP A 149 -6.87 4.94 -5.03
C TRP A 149 -8.08 5.15 -4.11
N ALA A 150 -9.19 4.48 -4.40
CA ALA A 150 -10.46 4.68 -3.70
C ALA A 150 -10.38 4.34 -2.20
N THR A 151 -9.71 3.23 -1.83
CA THR A 151 -9.62 2.82 -0.42
C THR A 151 -8.81 3.82 0.39
N HIS A 152 -7.70 4.34 -0.15
CA HIS A 152 -6.90 5.38 0.48
C HIS A 152 -7.67 6.70 0.63
N GLN A 153 -8.43 7.10 -0.40
CA GLN A 153 -9.21 8.34 -0.34
C GLN A 153 -10.34 8.26 0.70
N ILE A 154 -11.01 7.11 0.81
CA ILE A 154 -12.03 6.88 1.84
C ILE A 154 -11.38 6.87 3.23
N GLU A 155 -10.24 6.19 3.38
CA GLU A 155 -9.53 6.11 4.65
C GLU A 155 -9.05 7.50 5.12
N HIS A 156 -8.56 8.35 4.21
CA HIS A 156 -8.15 9.71 4.56
C HIS A 156 -9.29 10.51 5.21
N GLN A 157 -10.54 10.31 4.78
CA GLN A 157 -11.69 10.97 5.40
C GLN A 157 -11.98 10.39 6.80
N LEU A 158 -11.85 9.08 6.98
CA LEU A 158 -12.01 8.44 8.29
C LEU A 158 -10.91 8.90 9.26
N SER A 159 -9.66 8.87 8.84
CA SER A 159 -8.54 9.36 9.66
C SER A 159 -8.66 10.84 10.01
N ALA A 160 -9.14 11.66 9.07
CA ALA A 160 -9.32 13.08 9.31
C ALA A 160 -10.32 13.39 10.44
N VAL A 161 -11.35 12.54 10.60
CA VAL A 161 -12.44 12.73 11.58
C VAL A 161 -12.17 11.96 12.86
N TYR A 162 -11.65 10.74 12.78
CA TYR A 162 -11.59 9.81 13.93
C TYR A 162 -10.16 9.53 14.41
N ASP A 163 -9.15 10.10 13.76
CA ASP A 163 -7.72 9.88 14.07
C ASP A 163 -7.33 8.39 14.12
N ILE A 164 -7.89 7.60 13.22
CA ILE A 164 -7.58 6.16 13.11
C ILE A 164 -6.19 5.99 12.50
N THR A 165 -5.41 5.04 13.02
CA THR A 165 -4.13 4.66 12.40
C THR A 165 -4.36 4.22 10.96
N HIS A 166 -3.66 4.85 10.01
CA HIS A 166 -3.90 4.73 8.57
C HIS A 166 -4.03 3.29 8.07
N GLY A 167 -3.02 2.44 8.31
CA GLY A 167 -3.07 1.04 7.89
C GLY A 167 -4.22 0.24 8.52
N ILE A 168 -4.63 0.57 9.75
CA ILE A 168 -5.79 -0.08 10.38
C ILE A 168 -7.09 0.34 9.69
N GLY A 169 -7.24 1.63 9.36
CA GLY A 169 -8.37 2.13 8.57
C GLY A 169 -8.47 1.44 7.22
N LEU A 170 -7.34 1.29 6.51
CA LEU A 170 -7.26 0.54 5.26
C LEU A 170 -7.67 -0.93 5.42
N GLY A 171 -7.22 -1.59 6.48
CA GLY A 171 -7.60 -2.98 6.78
C GLY A 171 -9.10 -3.19 6.98
N ILE A 172 -9.79 -2.20 7.51
CA ILE A 172 -11.25 -2.22 7.68
C ILE A 172 -11.96 -2.00 6.32
N ILE A 173 -11.47 -1.05 5.53
CA ILE A 173 -12.13 -0.62 4.29
C ILE A 173 -11.90 -1.60 3.16
N THR A 174 -10.66 -2.08 2.97
CA THR A 174 -10.26 -2.85 1.78
C THR A 174 -11.12 -4.09 1.51
N PRO A 175 -11.40 -4.99 2.47
CA PRO A 175 -12.25 -6.14 2.20
C PRO A 175 -13.70 -5.77 1.89
N ALA A 176 -14.21 -4.68 2.47
CA ALA A 176 -15.55 -4.18 2.17
C ALA A 176 -15.62 -3.59 0.76
N TRP A 177 -14.62 -2.80 0.38
CA TRP A 177 -14.46 -2.27 -0.97
C TRP A 177 -14.34 -3.39 -2.01
N MET A 178 -13.49 -4.40 -1.76
CA MET A 178 -13.36 -5.56 -2.65
C MET A 178 -14.70 -6.27 -2.91
N LYS A 179 -15.53 -6.44 -1.87
CA LYS A 179 -16.88 -7.03 -2.01
C LYS A 179 -17.80 -6.14 -2.84
N TYR A 180 -17.69 -4.83 -2.67
CA TYR A 180 -18.54 -3.86 -3.37
C TYR A 180 -18.23 -3.78 -4.87
N VAL A 181 -16.94 -3.79 -5.24
CA VAL A 181 -16.51 -3.63 -6.63
C VAL A 181 -16.51 -4.94 -7.43
N LEU A 182 -16.56 -6.10 -6.77
CA LEU A 182 -16.59 -7.39 -7.45
C LEU A 182 -17.80 -7.51 -8.37
N SER A 183 -17.54 -7.66 -9.66
CA SER A 183 -18.53 -7.79 -10.73
C SER A 183 -18.09 -8.83 -11.75
N ASP A 184 -18.98 -9.21 -12.66
CA ASP A 184 -18.66 -10.15 -13.75
C ASP A 184 -17.58 -9.59 -14.70
N GLU A 185 -17.48 -8.27 -14.81
CA GLU A 185 -16.49 -7.61 -15.67
C GLU A 185 -15.06 -7.72 -15.12
N ASN A 186 -14.90 -7.69 -13.81
CA ASN A 186 -13.59 -7.68 -13.14
C ASN A 186 -13.27 -8.96 -12.36
N ILE A 187 -14.16 -9.94 -12.33
CA ILE A 187 -14.01 -11.19 -11.56
C ILE A 187 -12.67 -11.90 -11.87
N HIS A 188 -12.20 -11.82 -13.10
CA HIS A 188 -10.93 -12.42 -13.52
C HIS A 188 -9.74 -11.93 -12.66
N ARG A 189 -9.73 -10.67 -12.21
CA ARG A 189 -8.70 -10.12 -11.33
C ARG A 189 -8.70 -10.80 -9.95
N PHE A 190 -9.91 -11.01 -9.39
CA PHE A 190 -10.07 -11.71 -8.12
C PHE A 190 -9.74 -13.20 -8.22
N VAL A 191 -10.01 -13.80 -9.39
CA VAL A 191 -9.63 -15.19 -9.69
C VAL A 191 -8.10 -15.32 -9.76
N ASP A 192 -7.42 -14.43 -10.48
CA ASP A 192 -5.97 -14.41 -10.55
C ASP A 192 -5.36 -14.20 -9.16
N TYR A 193 -5.87 -13.25 -8.39
CA TYR A 193 -5.48 -13.01 -7.00
C TYR A 193 -5.65 -14.26 -6.14
N GLY A 194 -6.82 -14.92 -6.22
CA GLY A 194 -7.10 -16.13 -5.45
C GLY A 194 -6.20 -17.30 -5.83
N LYS A 195 -5.98 -17.51 -7.13
CA LYS A 195 -5.11 -18.61 -7.63
C LYS A 195 -3.65 -18.36 -7.32
N ASN A 196 -3.16 -17.17 -7.67
CA ASN A 196 -1.73 -16.90 -7.65
C ASN A 196 -1.19 -16.59 -6.26
N ILE A 197 -1.98 -16.04 -5.36
CA ILE A 197 -1.53 -15.65 -4.02
C ILE A 197 -1.98 -16.64 -2.96
N TRP A 198 -3.25 -17.05 -3.00
CA TRP A 198 -3.84 -17.93 -1.98
C TRP A 198 -3.91 -19.40 -2.39
N ASN A 199 -3.45 -19.78 -3.61
CA ASN A 199 -3.51 -21.14 -4.14
C ASN A 199 -4.94 -21.73 -4.13
N LEU A 200 -5.96 -20.90 -4.37
CA LEU A 200 -7.35 -21.32 -4.38
C LEU A 200 -7.72 -22.05 -5.67
N SER A 201 -8.66 -22.97 -5.57
CA SER A 201 -9.26 -23.69 -6.69
C SER A 201 -10.78 -23.75 -6.55
N GLY A 202 -11.50 -23.91 -7.66
CA GLY A 202 -12.95 -23.94 -7.73
C GLY A 202 -13.47 -23.17 -8.94
N SER A 203 -14.76 -22.84 -8.95
CA SER A 203 -15.33 -21.93 -9.93
C SER A 203 -14.82 -20.49 -9.73
N ASP A 204 -14.88 -19.68 -10.75
CA ASP A 204 -14.38 -18.30 -10.71
C ASP A 204 -15.05 -17.50 -9.58
N ARG A 205 -16.36 -17.65 -9.40
CA ARG A 205 -17.09 -16.98 -8.32
C ARG A 205 -16.65 -17.41 -6.93
N GLU A 206 -16.47 -18.74 -6.73
CA GLU A 206 -15.96 -19.26 -5.45
C GLU A 206 -14.56 -18.78 -5.14
N ILE A 207 -13.66 -18.76 -6.13
CA ILE A 207 -12.29 -18.28 -5.97
C ILE A 207 -12.29 -16.81 -5.59
N ALA A 208 -13.05 -15.98 -6.31
CA ALA A 208 -13.14 -14.55 -6.04
C ALA A 208 -13.64 -14.27 -4.62
N GLU A 209 -14.74 -14.89 -4.20
CA GLU A 209 -15.30 -14.71 -2.85
C GLU A 209 -14.38 -15.22 -1.75
N LYS A 210 -13.74 -16.38 -1.95
CA LYS A 210 -12.76 -16.93 -1.02
C LYS A 210 -11.50 -16.07 -0.92
N SER A 211 -11.05 -15.47 -2.02
CA SER A 211 -9.87 -14.60 -2.01
C SER A 211 -10.10 -13.34 -1.16
N ILE A 212 -11.28 -12.72 -1.27
CA ILE A 212 -11.68 -11.60 -0.42
C ILE A 212 -11.75 -12.02 1.05
N LYS A 213 -12.31 -13.20 1.31
CA LYS A 213 -12.37 -13.74 2.68
C LYS A 213 -10.96 -13.97 3.25
N LYS A 214 -10.03 -14.51 2.46
CA LYS A 214 -8.63 -14.70 2.87
C LYS A 214 -7.95 -13.37 3.20
N THR A 215 -8.21 -12.32 2.42
CA THR A 215 -7.72 -10.97 2.73
C THR A 215 -8.28 -10.45 4.05
N GLN A 216 -9.55 -10.72 4.34
CA GLN A 216 -10.19 -10.31 5.59
C GLN A 216 -9.68 -11.08 6.82
N GLU A 217 -9.30 -12.35 6.63
CA GLU A 217 -8.78 -13.22 7.70
C GLU A 217 -7.32 -12.91 8.05
N PHE A 218 -6.52 -12.41 7.10
CA PHE A 218 -5.13 -11.98 7.28
C PHE A 218 -5.05 -10.69 8.07
#